data_99a72f2b452d3a12fbf0ebe1ede98f4c
#
_entry.id   99a72f2b452d3a12fbf0ebe1ede98f4c
#
_cell.length_a   1.000
_cell.length_b   1.000
_cell.length_c   1.000
_cell.angle_alpha   90.00
_cell.angle_beta   90.00
_cell.angle_gamma   90.00
#
_symmetry.space_group_name_H-M   'P 1'
#
loop_
_entity.id
_entity.type
_entity.pdbx_description
1 polymer ?
#
loop_
_entity_poly.entity_id
_entity_poly.type
_entity_poly.pdbx_seq_one_letter_code
_entity_poly.pdbx_strand_id
1 'polypeptide(L)'
;VNVKETGQMWLVDYSNLKGKEGSLKIDIIEAERYLHDGGWDLSKRYFLVAANAKHKIAVIDTQTQKLVALVDSNGNTPHPGRGANIDHPAYGPLWATGHIGSNHISFIGTDPDGHANNAWKVVKQVELPGVGGGNLFIKTHPNS
;
A
#
# COMPACT_ATOMS: atom_id res chain seq x y z
N VAL A 1 11.97 1.56 3.30
CA VAL A 1 12.27 0.32 4.04
C VAL A 1 11.22 0.14 5.13
N ASN A 2 10.58 -1.03 5.19
CA ASN A 2 9.65 -1.37 6.25
C ASN A 2 10.42 -1.86 7.47
N VAL A 3 10.30 -1.19 8.61
CA VAL A 3 10.89 -1.64 9.87
C VAL A 3 9.77 -2.28 10.70
N LYS A 4 9.60 -3.57 10.48
CA LYS A 4 8.40 -4.36 10.85
C LYS A 4 8.03 -4.25 12.33
N GLU A 5 8.99 -4.50 13.21
CA GLU A 5 8.71 -4.63 14.64
C GLU A 5 8.48 -3.27 15.34
N THR A 6 9.12 -2.22 14.85
CA THR A 6 8.95 -0.87 15.39
C THR A 6 7.73 -0.15 14.80
N GLY A 7 7.28 -0.55 13.62
CA GLY A 7 6.18 0.10 12.91
C GLY A 7 6.61 1.35 12.15
N GLN A 8 7.87 1.42 11.79
CA GLN A 8 8.43 2.56 11.06
C GLN A 8 8.58 2.27 9.58
N MET A 9 8.36 3.29 8.77
CA MET A 9 8.75 3.33 7.37
C MET A 9 9.93 4.28 7.21
N TRP A 10 11.04 3.80 6.67
CA TRP A 10 12.21 4.61 6.40
C TRP A 10 12.30 4.94 4.92
N LEU A 11 12.26 6.22 4.60
CA LEU A 11 12.59 6.73 3.27
C LEU A 11 14.09 7.01 3.23
N VAL A 12 14.79 6.33 2.35
CA VAL A 12 16.25 6.45 2.21
C VAL A 12 16.54 7.14 0.90
N ASP A 13 17.07 8.36 0.97
CA ASP A 13 17.54 9.11 -0.19
C ASP A 13 19.03 8.83 -0.40
N TYR A 14 19.35 8.21 -1.52
CA TYR A 14 20.72 7.89 -1.93
C TYR A 14 21.16 8.66 -3.20
N SER A 15 20.46 9.73 -3.55
CA SER A 15 20.80 10.57 -4.70
C SER A 15 22.20 11.18 -4.61
N ASN A 16 22.70 11.39 -3.39
CA ASN A 16 23.99 12.02 -3.11
C ASN A 16 25.12 11.05 -2.70
N LEU A 17 25.04 9.79 -3.09
CA LEU A 17 26.09 8.78 -2.76
C LEU A 17 27.49 9.11 -3.27
N LYS A 18 27.61 9.98 -4.28
CA LYS A 18 28.90 10.38 -4.88
C LYS A 18 29.51 11.64 -4.24
N GLY A 19 28.84 12.25 -3.27
CA GLY A 19 29.37 13.39 -2.53
C GLY A 19 30.49 12.98 -1.57
N LYS A 20 31.43 13.90 -1.28
CA LYS A 20 32.57 13.66 -0.41
C LYS A 20 32.23 13.21 1.02
N GLU A 21 30.99 13.32 1.44
CA GLU A 21 30.53 12.96 2.78
C GLU A 21 29.61 11.73 2.83
N GLY A 22 29.25 11.13 1.68
CA GLY A 22 28.58 9.81 1.59
C GLY A 22 27.43 9.55 2.57
N SER A 23 26.75 10.59 3.08
CA SER A 23 25.69 10.42 4.06
C SER A 23 24.36 10.16 3.36
N LEU A 24 23.74 9.04 3.72
CA LEU A 24 22.35 8.78 3.35
C LEU A 24 21.42 9.68 4.17
N LYS A 25 20.53 10.36 3.49
CA LYS A 25 19.43 11.03 4.18
C LYS A 25 18.34 9.98 4.44
N ILE A 26 17.98 9.83 5.71
CA ILE A 26 16.92 8.89 6.13
C ILE A 26 15.83 9.69 6.83
N ASP A 27 14.63 9.65 6.28
CA ASP A 27 13.43 10.19 6.91
C ASP A 27 12.65 9.01 7.52
N ILE A 28 12.38 9.09 8.82
CA ILE A 28 11.68 8.05 9.59
C ILE A 28 10.24 8.48 9.77
N ILE A 29 9.31 7.64 9.35
CA ILE A 29 7.88 7.88 9.43
C ILE A 29 7.27 6.83 10.36
N GLU A 30 6.66 7.27 11.44
CA GLU A 30 5.87 6.40 12.32
C GLU A 30 4.57 6.02 11.61
N ALA A 31 4.30 4.72 11.55
CA ALA A 31 3.14 4.16 10.89
C ALA A 31 2.41 3.17 11.82
N GLU A 32 2.38 1.89 11.47
CA GLU A 32 1.75 0.84 12.27
C GLU A 32 2.69 -0.36 12.36
N ARG A 33 2.67 -1.10 13.46
CA ARG A 33 3.49 -2.29 13.64
C ARG A 33 3.14 -3.39 12.66
N TYR A 34 4.09 -4.29 12.43
CA TYR A 34 4.00 -5.44 11.55
C TYR A 34 3.87 -5.09 10.07
N LEU A 35 4.56 -4.04 9.65
CA LEU A 35 4.68 -3.66 8.24
C LEU A 35 5.31 -4.78 7.43
N HIS A 36 4.61 -5.21 6.38
CA HIS A 36 5.06 -6.28 5.51
C HIS A 36 4.51 -6.09 4.10
N ASP A 37 5.40 -6.18 3.13
CA ASP A 37 5.08 -5.92 1.73
C ASP A 37 4.54 -4.51 1.49
N GLY A 38 4.40 -4.14 0.24
CA GLY A 38 3.83 -2.87 -0.15
C GLY A 38 4.23 -2.48 -1.55
N GLY A 39 3.55 -1.47 -2.07
CA GLY A 39 3.80 -0.97 -3.41
C GLY A 39 3.31 0.44 -3.61
N TRP A 40 3.73 0.98 -4.74
CA TRP A 40 3.35 2.31 -5.17
C TRP A 40 1.93 2.31 -5.72
N ASP A 41 1.21 3.39 -5.46
CA ASP A 41 -0.01 3.72 -6.18
C ASP A 41 0.27 4.06 -7.65
N LEU A 42 -0.78 4.29 -8.43
CA LEU A 42 -0.67 4.60 -9.86
C LEU A 42 0.13 5.89 -10.12
N SER A 43 -0.01 6.89 -9.27
CA SER A 43 0.71 8.17 -9.36
C SER A 43 2.19 8.10 -9.00
N LYS A 44 2.62 7.02 -8.32
CA LYS A 44 3.95 6.85 -7.72
C LYS A 44 4.31 7.88 -6.65
N ARG A 45 3.31 8.54 -6.10
CA ARG A 45 3.48 9.47 -4.97
C ARG A 45 3.25 8.76 -3.64
N TYR A 46 2.26 7.89 -3.59
CA TYR A 46 1.88 7.20 -2.36
C TYR A 46 2.42 5.77 -2.34
N PHE A 47 2.96 5.38 -1.20
CA PHE A 47 3.38 4.00 -0.95
C PHE A 47 2.44 3.37 0.07
N LEU A 48 1.78 2.28 -0.33
CA LEU A 48 0.84 1.55 0.50
C LEU A 48 1.52 0.30 1.03
N VAL A 49 1.50 0.10 2.34
CA VAL A 49 2.16 -1.02 3.01
C VAL A 49 1.22 -1.71 3.99
N ALA A 50 1.22 -3.04 3.95
CA ALA A 50 0.39 -3.83 4.84
C ALA A 50 0.97 -3.88 6.26
N ALA A 51 0.15 -3.55 7.25
CA ALA A 51 0.35 -3.87 8.66
C ALA A 51 -0.46 -5.14 8.96
N ASN A 52 0.08 -6.31 8.57
CA ASN A 52 -0.67 -7.57 8.48
C ASN A 52 -1.42 -7.90 9.77
N ALA A 53 -0.71 -7.96 10.90
CA ALA A 53 -1.29 -8.36 12.18
C ALA A 53 -2.26 -7.31 12.77
N LYS A 54 -2.40 -6.17 12.13
CA LYS A 54 -3.32 -5.10 12.52
C LYS A 54 -4.50 -4.95 11.56
N HIS A 55 -4.55 -5.77 10.51
CA HIS A 55 -5.59 -5.72 9.47
C HIS A 55 -5.73 -4.32 8.85
N LYS A 56 -4.59 -3.65 8.62
CA LYS A 56 -4.55 -2.28 8.10
C LYS A 56 -3.56 -2.15 6.96
N ILE A 57 -3.79 -1.14 6.12
CA ILE A 57 -2.84 -0.65 5.13
C ILE A 57 -2.42 0.77 5.55
N ALA A 58 -1.14 0.97 5.79
CA ALA A 58 -0.58 2.30 6.00
C ALA A 58 -0.29 2.95 4.65
N VAL A 59 -0.69 4.20 4.49
CA VAL A 59 -0.47 5.01 3.29
C VAL A 59 0.52 6.12 3.60
N ILE A 60 1.65 6.09 2.92
CA ILE A 60 2.74 7.05 3.06
C ILE A 60 2.77 7.98 1.86
N ASP A 61 2.65 9.29 2.07
CA ASP A 61 2.96 10.29 1.06
C ASP A 61 4.47 10.52 1.05
N THR A 62 5.12 10.13 -0.03
CA THR A 62 6.58 10.23 -0.14
C THR A 62 7.06 11.63 -0.50
N GLN A 63 6.19 12.50 -0.98
CA GLN A 63 6.53 13.91 -1.22
C GLN A 63 6.57 14.71 0.09
N THR A 64 5.56 14.51 0.94
CA THR A 64 5.50 15.18 2.25
C THR A 64 6.19 14.40 3.35
N GLN A 65 6.59 13.14 3.09
CA GLN A 65 7.26 12.23 4.02
C GLN A 65 6.42 11.98 5.28
N LYS A 66 5.11 11.77 5.10
CA LYS A 66 4.16 11.58 6.20
C LYS A 66 3.26 10.39 5.99
N LEU A 67 2.83 9.80 7.10
CA LEU A 67 1.68 8.91 7.14
C LEU A 67 0.42 9.75 6.87
N VAL A 68 -0.36 9.42 5.84
CA VAL A 68 -1.58 10.16 5.48
C VAL A 68 -2.85 9.39 5.79
N ALA A 69 -2.78 8.06 5.88
CA ALA A 69 -3.94 7.25 6.24
C ALA A 69 -3.53 5.88 6.81
N LEU A 70 -4.42 5.32 7.64
CA LEU A 70 -4.46 3.91 8.01
C LEU A 70 -5.80 3.35 7.55
N VAL A 71 -5.78 2.60 6.45
CA VAL A 71 -6.97 2.02 5.85
C VAL A 71 -7.28 0.68 6.52
N ASP A 72 -8.49 0.52 7.05
CA ASP A 72 -8.96 -0.75 7.59
C ASP A 72 -9.24 -1.74 6.46
N SER A 73 -8.77 -2.97 6.60
CA SER A 73 -8.99 -4.05 5.63
C SER A 73 -10.18 -4.95 6.00
N ASN A 74 -11.12 -4.44 6.80
CA ASN A 74 -12.35 -5.11 7.22
C ASN A 74 -12.10 -6.47 7.92
N GLY A 75 -11.13 -6.49 8.83
CA GLY A 75 -10.77 -7.67 9.61
C GLY A 75 -10.00 -8.75 8.86
N ASN A 76 -9.67 -8.53 7.59
CA ASN A 76 -8.88 -9.47 6.79
C ASN A 76 -7.39 -9.11 6.85
N THR A 77 -6.53 -10.12 6.93
CA THR A 77 -5.08 -9.93 6.95
C THR A 77 -4.57 -9.55 5.56
N PRO A 78 -4.22 -8.29 5.30
CA PRO A 78 -3.79 -7.87 3.97
C PRO A 78 -2.42 -8.46 3.63
N HIS A 79 -2.28 -8.97 2.41
CA HIS A 79 -1.03 -9.46 1.86
C HIS A 79 -0.90 -9.03 0.39
N PRO A 80 -0.45 -7.80 0.15
CA PRO A 80 -0.45 -7.22 -1.19
C PRO A 80 0.66 -7.72 -2.11
N GLY A 81 1.78 -8.24 -1.56
CA GLY A 81 3.01 -8.25 -2.33
C GLY A 81 3.39 -6.81 -2.69
N ARG A 82 3.25 -6.46 -3.96
CA ARG A 82 3.36 -5.06 -4.43
C ARG A 82 2.01 -4.36 -4.59
N GLY A 83 0.91 -5.09 -4.42
CA GLY A 83 -0.41 -4.65 -4.87
C GLY A 83 -0.51 -4.55 -6.39
N ALA A 84 -1.67 -4.17 -6.87
CA ALA A 84 -1.91 -3.94 -8.28
C ALA A 84 -2.66 -2.63 -8.48
N ASN A 85 -2.23 -1.84 -9.45
CA ASN A 85 -2.87 -0.57 -9.79
C ASN A 85 -3.90 -0.77 -10.89
N ILE A 86 -5.08 -0.19 -10.72
CA ILE A 86 -6.21 -0.24 -11.64
C ILE A 86 -6.79 1.16 -11.76
N ASP A 87 -6.95 1.65 -12.97
CA ASP A 87 -7.70 2.87 -13.23
C ASP A 87 -9.16 2.50 -13.51
N HIS A 88 -10.02 2.73 -12.53
CA HIS A 88 -11.41 2.28 -12.60
C HIS A 88 -12.33 3.44 -13.02
N PRO A 89 -13.19 3.27 -14.05
CA PRO A 89 -13.98 4.38 -14.63
C PRO A 89 -14.95 5.04 -13.64
N ALA A 90 -15.40 4.33 -12.61
CA ALA A 90 -16.35 4.87 -11.63
C ALA A 90 -15.69 5.30 -10.30
N TYR A 91 -14.55 4.72 -9.93
CA TYR A 91 -13.90 4.98 -8.63
C TYR A 91 -12.61 5.77 -8.76
N GLY A 92 -12.08 5.93 -9.98
CA GLY A 92 -10.75 6.48 -10.23
C GLY A 92 -9.63 5.47 -9.94
N PRO A 93 -8.41 5.96 -9.70
CA PRO A 93 -7.26 5.11 -9.39
C PRO A 93 -7.46 4.28 -8.14
N LEU A 94 -7.22 2.98 -8.26
CA LEU A 94 -7.34 1.99 -7.18
C LEU A 94 -6.04 1.23 -7.00
N TRP A 95 -5.76 0.86 -5.77
CA TRP A 95 -4.72 -0.08 -5.42
C TRP A 95 -5.35 -1.33 -4.80
N ALA A 96 -5.01 -2.51 -5.34
CA ALA A 96 -5.61 -3.77 -4.94
C ALA A 96 -4.67 -4.60 -4.06
N THR A 97 -5.23 -5.22 -3.03
CA THR A 97 -4.55 -6.18 -2.15
C THR A 97 -5.34 -7.48 -2.02
N GLY A 98 -4.61 -8.60 -2.00
CA GLY A 98 -5.15 -9.86 -1.52
C GLY A 98 -5.15 -9.96 0.00
N HIS A 99 -5.61 -11.08 0.51
CA HIS A 99 -5.67 -11.36 1.94
C HIS A 99 -5.25 -12.79 2.25
N ILE A 100 -4.55 -12.99 3.36
CA ILE A 100 -4.27 -14.32 3.90
C ILE A 100 -5.50 -14.81 4.67
N GLY A 101 -5.87 -16.04 4.47
CA GLY A 101 -7.02 -16.67 5.15
C GLY A 101 -8.39 -16.19 4.65
N SER A 102 -8.43 -15.49 3.52
CA SER A 102 -9.67 -15.00 2.90
C SER A 102 -9.60 -15.07 1.38
N ASN A 103 -10.74 -15.33 0.75
CA ASN A 103 -10.88 -15.35 -0.71
C ASN A 103 -11.20 -13.97 -1.32
N HIS A 104 -11.06 -12.91 -0.54
CA HIS A 104 -11.37 -11.55 -1.00
C HIS A 104 -10.15 -10.84 -1.58
N ILE A 105 -10.42 -9.94 -2.52
CA ILE A 105 -9.52 -8.87 -2.97
C ILE A 105 -10.16 -7.55 -2.58
N SER A 106 -9.41 -6.68 -1.91
CA SER A 106 -9.85 -5.33 -1.57
C SER A 106 -9.25 -4.30 -2.50
N PHE A 107 -10.05 -3.33 -2.90
CA PHE A 107 -9.68 -2.22 -3.77
C PHE A 107 -9.76 -0.93 -2.96
N ILE A 108 -8.63 -0.23 -2.87
CA ILE A 108 -8.46 1.00 -2.09
C ILE A 108 -8.30 2.17 -3.06
N GLY A 109 -9.10 3.22 -2.88
CA GLY A 109 -8.98 4.45 -3.65
C GLY A 109 -7.69 5.21 -3.31
N THR A 110 -6.98 5.71 -4.32
CA THR A 110 -5.66 6.33 -4.14
C THR A 110 -5.55 7.75 -4.71
N ASP A 111 -6.65 8.37 -5.09
CA ASP A 111 -6.68 9.72 -5.63
C ASP A 111 -7.43 10.69 -4.70
N PRO A 112 -6.72 11.38 -3.80
CA PRO A 112 -7.36 12.34 -2.89
C PRO A 112 -7.80 13.63 -3.58
N ASP A 113 -7.26 13.96 -4.75
CA ASP A 113 -7.51 15.22 -5.44
C ASP A 113 -8.72 15.10 -6.39
N GLY A 114 -8.74 14.11 -7.24
CA GLY A 114 -9.83 13.90 -8.21
C GLY A 114 -10.99 13.05 -7.69
N HIS A 115 -10.72 12.15 -6.75
CA HIS A 115 -11.71 11.19 -6.22
C HIS A 115 -11.70 11.15 -4.68
N ALA A 116 -11.73 12.32 -4.04
CA ALA A 116 -11.61 12.49 -2.58
C ALA A 116 -12.60 11.62 -1.78
N ASN A 117 -13.80 11.39 -2.30
CA ASN A 117 -14.81 10.55 -1.65
C ASN A 117 -14.43 9.06 -1.61
N ASN A 118 -13.50 8.63 -2.44
CA ASN A 118 -13.02 7.25 -2.55
C ASN A 118 -11.62 7.05 -1.92
N ALA A 119 -10.90 8.13 -1.70
CA ALA A 119 -9.52 8.08 -1.23
C ALA A 119 -9.37 7.46 0.16
N TRP A 120 -8.37 6.64 0.29
CA TRP A 120 -7.91 6.03 1.53
C TRP A 120 -8.96 5.18 2.26
N LYS A 121 -9.79 4.50 1.48
CA LYS A 121 -10.73 3.50 1.99
C LYS A 121 -10.95 2.37 1.00
N VAL A 122 -11.38 1.23 1.51
CA VAL A 122 -11.84 0.13 0.67
C VAL A 122 -13.15 0.53 0.00
N VAL A 123 -13.11 0.74 -1.31
CA VAL A 123 -14.30 1.12 -2.10
C VAL A 123 -15.05 -0.08 -2.66
N LYS A 124 -14.34 -1.20 -2.79
CA LYS A 124 -14.91 -2.45 -3.30
C LYS A 124 -14.14 -3.65 -2.76
N GLN A 125 -14.86 -4.75 -2.53
CA GLN A 125 -14.29 -6.07 -2.33
C GLN A 125 -14.86 -7.04 -3.36
N VAL A 126 -14.04 -7.94 -3.83
CA VAL A 126 -14.43 -9.00 -4.76
C VAL A 126 -14.05 -10.35 -4.15
N GLU A 127 -15.00 -11.26 -4.13
CA GLU A 127 -14.79 -12.65 -3.73
C GLU A 127 -14.28 -13.47 -4.91
N LEU A 128 -13.20 -14.21 -4.70
CA LEU A 128 -12.65 -15.12 -5.70
C LEU A 128 -13.36 -16.47 -5.62
N PRO A 129 -13.84 -17.01 -6.74
CA PRO A 129 -14.54 -18.31 -6.73
C PRO A 129 -13.58 -19.46 -6.44
N GLY A 130 -14.05 -20.46 -5.69
CA GLY A 130 -13.37 -21.73 -5.49
C GLY A 130 -12.09 -21.69 -4.66
N VAL A 131 -11.95 -20.76 -3.75
CA VAL A 131 -10.69 -20.48 -3.07
C VAL A 131 -10.54 -21.12 -1.71
N GLY A 132 -9.30 -21.56 -1.43
CA GLY A 132 -8.81 -21.93 -0.11
C GLY A 132 -8.27 -20.76 0.72
N GLY A 133 -7.03 -20.81 1.17
CA GLY A 133 -6.44 -19.92 2.18
C GLY A 133 -6.01 -18.51 1.73
N GLY A 134 -6.50 -18.00 0.60
CA GLY A 134 -6.20 -16.65 0.13
C GLY A 134 -5.19 -16.57 -1.02
N ASN A 135 -4.86 -15.36 -1.43
CA ASN A 135 -3.84 -15.10 -2.44
C ASN A 135 -2.72 -14.24 -1.89
N LEU A 136 -1.51 -14.43 -2.41
CA LEU A 136 -0.32 -13.72 -1.96
C LEU A 136 0.08 -12.56 -2.88
N PHE A 137 -0.30 -12.64 -4.16
CA PHE A 137 0.13 -11.66 -5.16
C PHE A 137 -0.98 -11.38 -6.16
N ILE A 138 -1.10 -10.11 -6.52
CA ILE A 138 -1.97 -9.63 -7.59
C ILE A 138 -1.10 -8.88 -8.59
N LYS A 139 -1.38 -9.08 -9.87
CA LYS A 139 -0.71 -8.36 -10.96
C LYS A 139 -1.69 -8.07 -12.08
N THR A 140 -1.66 -6.85 -12.58
CA THR A 140 -2.36 -6.47 -13.81
C THR A 140 -1.52 -6.82 -15.05
N HIS A 141 -2.19 -7.14 -16.14
CA HIS A 141 -1.53 -7.29 -17.43
C HIS A 141 -1.26 -5.90 -18.04
N PRO A 142 -0.10 -5.67 -18.68
CA PRO A 142 0.23 -4.34 -19.21
C PRO A 142 -0.72 -3.82 -20.31
N ASN A 143 -1.49 -4.73 -20.91
CA ASN A 143 -2.46 -4.41 -21.97
C ASN A 143 -3.92 -4.57 -21.54
N SER A 144 -4.19 -4.58 -20.24
CA SER A 144 -5.56 -4.67 -19.70
C SER A 144 -5.99 -3.37 -19.06
#